data_1e678bcdd4765e17b635bea9609c11e8
#
_entry.id   1e678bcdd4765e17b635bea9609c11e8
#
_cell.length_a   1.000
_cell.length_b   1.000
_cell.length_c   1.000
_cell.angle_alpha   90.00
_cell.angle_beta   90.00
_cell.angle_gamma   90.00
#
_symmetry.space_group_name_H-M   'P 1'
#
loop_
_entity.id
_entity.type
_entity.pdbx_description
1 polymer ?
#
loop_
_entity_poly.entity_id
_entity_poly.type
_entity_poly.pdbx_seq_one_letter_code
_entity_poly.pdbx_strand_id
1 'polypeptide(L)'
;MEQKLLLVFQQSELDAVKMYQVLTDKAAGEDEKQLLRQLGAVEGRHAAVLRGITGVSDLKPTDKMAKPIGLLREKLGAKGTYTLLALGEHGAYFLYQPLAKKYDALRQVAQDERDHGNTLLKLVRALRRSLPSPVWGN
;
A
#
# COMPACT_ATOMS: atom_id res chain seq x y z
N MET A 1 14.48 11.16 -18.39
CA MET A 1 13.09 10.73 -18.31
C MET A 1 12.89 9.57 -17.34
N GLU A 2 13.71 8.53 -17.48
CA GLU A 2 13.63 7.38 -16.57
C GLU A 2 13.93 7.76 -15.11
N GLN A 3 14.91 8.61 -14.86
CA GLN A 3 15.23 9.09 -13.52
C GLN A 3 14.01 9.79 -12.89
N LYS A 4 13.29 10.59 -13.66
CA LYS A 4 12.07 11.26 -13.16
C LYS A 4 11.00 10.24 -12.75
N LEU A 5 10.84 9.19 -13.54
CA LEU A 5 9.88 8.12 -13.24
C LEU A 5 10.27 7.38 -11.97
N LEU A 6 11.54 7.04 -11.83
CA LEU A 6 12.05 6.38 -10.63
C LEU A 6 11.85 7.25 -9.38
N LEU A 7 12.05 8.56 -9.51
CA LEU A 7 11.81 9.50 -8.41
C LEU A 7 10.33 9.59 -8.03
N VAL A 8 9.44 9.55 -9.02
CA VAL A 8 8.00 9.52 -8.77
C VAL A 8 7.64 8.26 -7.98
N PHE A 9 8.19 7.12 -8.38
CA PHE A 9 7.93 5.87 -7.67
C PHE A 9 8.52 5.90 -6.25
N GLN A 10 9.72 6.46 -6.10
CA GLN A 10 10.35 6.60 -4.78
C GLN A 10 9.49 7.45 -3.85
N GLN A 11 8.99 8.58 -4.35
CA GLN A 11 8.10 9.43 -3.57
C GLN A 11 6.80 8.72 -3.22
N SER A 12 6.24 7.97 -4.18
CA SER A 12 5.00 7.21 -3.94
C SER A 12 5.18 6.17 -2.84
N GLU A 13 6.33 5.50 -2.81
CA GLU A 13 6.60 4.52 -1.75
C GLU A 13 6.70 5.19 -0.38
N LEU A 14 7.36 6.34 -0.30
CA LEU A 14 7.44 7.12 0.94
C LEU A 14 6.06 7.57 1.40
N ASP A 15 5.25 8.07 0.46
CA ASP A 15 3.90 8.52 0.78
C ASP A 15 3.01 7.35 1.23
N ALA A 16 3.23 6.16 0.67
CA ALA A 16 2.51 4.96 1.07
C ALA A 16 2.83 4.55 2.50
N VAL A 17 4.05 4.80 2.99
CA VAL A 17 4.40 4.55 4.39
C VAL A 17 3.45 5.34 5.31
N LYS A 18 3.28 6.63 5.04
CA LYS A 18 2.37 7.48 5.82
C LYS A 18 0.93 7.01 5.70
N MET A 19 0.52 6.63 4.50
CA MET A 19 -0.83 6.14 4.25
C MET A 19 -1.13 4.91 5.11
N TYR A 20 -0.23 3.93 5.14
CA TYR A 20 -0.42 2.74 5.96
C TYR A 20 -0.38 3.04 7.45
N GLN A 21 0.37 4.05 7.89
CA GLN A 21 0.34 4.51 9.29
C GLN A 21 -1.04 5.02 9.67
N VAL A 22 -1.64 5.86 8.83
CA VAL A 22 -2.99 6.38 9.06
C VAL A 22 -4.01 5.24 9.11
N LEU A 23 -3.92 4.29 8.19
CA LEU A 23 -4.83 3.14 8.17
C LEU A 23 -4.64 2.25 9.39
N THR A 24 -3.41 2.07 9.85
CA THR A 24 -3.13 1.33 11.07
C THR A 24 -3.81 1.97 12.27
N ASP A 25 -3.72 3.30 12.38
CA ASP A 25 -4.33 4.03 13.48
C ASP A 25 -5.87 3.92 13.46
N LYS A 26 -6.46 3.79 12.30
CA LYS A 26 -7.91 3.68 12.14
C LYS A 26 -8.44 2.25 12.19
N ALA A 27 -7.56 1.26 12.20
CA ALA A 27 -7.95 -0.15 12.16
C ALA A 27 -8.63 -0.56 13.46
N ALA A 28 -9.62 -1.44 13.34
CA ALA A 28 -10.46 -1.83 14.47
C ALA A 28 -9.82 -2.90 15.35
N GLY A 29 -9.07 -3.83 14.77
CA GLY A 29 -8.53 -4.97 15.51
C GLY A 29 -7.02 -5.07 15.41
N GLU A 30 -6.41 -5.84 16.33
CA GLU A 30 -4.96 -6.01 16.35
C GLU A 30 -4.41 -6.72 15.11
N ASP A 31 -5.13 -7.74 14.61
CA ASP A 31 -4.69 -8.46 13.41
C ASP A 31 -4.65 -7.54 12.19
N GLU A 32 -5.67 -6.71 12.04
CA GLU A 32 -5.73 -5.71 10.98
C GLU A 32 -4.60 -4.70 11.11
N LYS A 33 -4.36 -4.19 12.31
CA LYS A 33 -3.27 -3.26 12.59
C LYS A 33 -1.91 -3.85 12.26
N GLN A 34 -1.68 -5.09 12.69
CA GLN A 34 -0.43 -5.80 12.45
C GLN A 34 -0.16 -5.94 10.96
N LEU A 35 -1.19 -6.33 10.20
CA LEU A 35 -1.08 -6.49 8.76
C LEU A 35 -0.72 -5.16 8.09
N LEU A 36 -1.43 -4.08 8.44
CA LEU A 36 -1.18 -2.78 7.86
C LEU A 36 0.21 -2.24 8.20
N ARG A 37 0.70 -2.50 9.42
CA ARG A 37 2.08 -2.14 9.79
C ARG A 37 3.08 -2.88 8.92
N GLN A 38 2.85 -4.16 8.66
CA GLN A 38 3.73 -4.96 7.81
C GLN A 38 3.76 -4.42 6.39
N LEU A 39 2.60 -4.07 5.83
CA LEU A 39 2.54 -3.49 4.49
C LEU A 39 3.31 -2.17 4.44
N GLY A 40 3.13 -1.31 5.44
CA GLY A 40 3.85 -0.05 5.51
C GLY A 40 5.35 -0.22 5.61
N ALA A 41 5.81 -1.22 6.39
CA ALA A 41 7.24 -1.51 6.52
C ALA A 41 7.85 -1.95 5.19
N VAL A 42 7.12 -2.74 4.41
CA VAL A 42 7.58 -3.17 3.08
C VAL A 42 7.68 -1.97 2.14
N GLU A 43 6.71 -1.05 2.18
CA GLU A 43 6.78 0.16 1.36
C GLU A 43 8.02 0.99 1.70
N GLY A 44 8.39 1.06 2.97
CA GLY A 44 9.63 1.72 3.41
C GLY A 44 10.86 1.05 2.82
N ARG A 45 10.89 -0.27 2.76
CA ARG A 45 12.00 -1.00 2.14
C ARG A 45 12.05 -0.75 0.63
N HIS A 46 10.90 -0.66 -0.04
CA HIS A 46 10.83 -0.33 -1.47
C HIS A 46 11.43 1.06 -1.73
N ALA A 47 11.09 2.04 -0.88
CA ALA A 47 11.66 3.38 -0.99
C ALA A 47 13.19 3.34 -0.87
N ALA A 48 13.71 2.51 0.03
CA ALA A 48 15.16 2.35 0.19
C ALA A 48 15.80 1.71 -1.04
N VAL A 49 15.16 0.73 -1.66
CA VAL A 49 15.63 0.12 -2.91
C VAL A 49 15.70 1.18 -4.01
N LEU A 50 14.65 1.97 -4.17
CA LEU A 50 14.62 3.02 -5.18
C LEU A 50 15.66 4.10 -4.91
N ARG A 51 15.87 4.48 -3.65
CA ARG A 51 16.93 5.40 -3.26
C ARG A 51 18.30 4.89 -3.71
N GLY A 52 18.54 3.59 -3.57
CA GLY A 52 19.79 2.98 -4.03
C GLY A 52 19.98 3.12 -5.53
N ILE A 53 18.90 3.12 -6.32
CA ILE A 53 18.95 3.27 -7.77
C ILE A 53 19.08 4.73 -8.17
N THR A 54 18.28 5.62 -7.59
CA THR A 54 18.24 7.05 -7.96
C THR A 54 19.39 7.84 -7.38
N GLY A 55 19.92 7.40 -6.23
CA GLY A 55 20.95 8.17 -5.51
C GLY A 55 20.40 9.37 -4.76
N VAL A 56 19.08 9.59 -4.76
CA VAL A 56 18.45 10.74 -4.12
C VAL A 56 17.97 10.35 -2.73
N SER A 57 18.51 10.98 -1.69
CA SER A 57 18.25 10.62 -0.29
C SER A 57 17.50 11.69 0.50
N ASP A 58 17.12 12.80 -0.13
CA ASP A 58 16.48 13.92 0.55
C ASP A 58 14.97 13.99 0.34
N LEU A 59 14.37 13.00 -0.31
CA LEU A 59 12.90 12.90 -0.42
C LEU A 59 12.31 12.55 0.93
N LYS A 60 11.17 13.15 1.24
CA LYS A 60 10.46 12.92 2.51
C LYS A 60 9.02 12.49 2.24
N PRO A 61 8.44 11.67 3.13
CA PRO A 61 7.03 11.30 3.02
C PRO A 61 6.13 12.55 3.06
N THR A 62 5.07 12.52 2.27
CA THR A 62 4.03 13.56 2.27
C THR A 62 2.67 12.95 2.58
N ASP A 63 1.67 13.81 2.77
CA ASP A 63 0.30 13.39 3.06
C ASP A 63 -0.56 13.22 1.81
N LYS A 64 0.03 13.24 0.62
CA LYS A 64 -0.74 13.19 -0.63
C LYS A 64 -1.60 11.94 -0.77
N MET A 65 -1.17 10.82 -0.21
CA MET A 65 -1.96 9.59 -0.16
C MET A 65 -2.70 9.45 1.17
N ALA A 66 -2.05 9.78 2.27
CA ALA A 66 -2.58 9.56 3.60
C ALA A 66 -3.88 10.31 3.85
N LYS A 67 -3.97 11.57 3.41
CA LYS A 67 -5.19 12.37 3.62
C LYS A 67 -6.40 11.84 2.84
N PRO A 68 -6.31 11.65 1.51
CA PRO A 68 -7.47 11.11 0.77
C PRO A 68 -7.86 9.71 1.24
N ILE A 69 -6.88 8.85 1.49
CA ILE A 69 -7.18 7.47 1.91
C ILE A 69 -7.77 7.44 3.32
N GLY A 70 -7.29 8.27 4.23
CA GLY A 70 -7.88 8.40 5.55
C GLY A 70 -9.35 8.82 5.49
N LEU A 71 -9.66 9.78 4.61
CA LEU A 71 -11.03 10.22 4.39
C LEU A 71 -11.90 9.12 3.77
N LEU A 72 -11.36 8.40 2.81
CA LEU A 72 -12.06 7.24 2.21
C LEU A 72 -12.36 6.18 3.26
N ARG A 73 -11.41 5.92 4.16
CA ARG A 73 -11.61 4.94 5.23
C ARG A 73 -12.79 5.31 6.11
N GLU A 74 -12.96 6.59 6.39
CA GLU A 74 -14.09 7.07 7.18
C GLU A 74 -15.41 6.98 6.42
N LYS A 75 -15.40 7.22 5.11
CA LYS A 75 -16.62 7.26 4.30
C LYS A 75 -17.05 5.91 3.76
N LEU A 76 -16.08 5.12 3.27
CA LEU A 76 -16.36 3.83 2.64
C LEU A 76 -16.19 2.65 3.60
N GLY A 77 -15.56 2.88 4.76
CA GLY A 77 -15.24 1.81 5.68
C GLY A 77 -14.05 0.98 5.21
N ALA A 78 -13.72 -0.05 5.98
CA ALA A 78 -12.54 -0.88 5.76
C ALA A 78 -12.58 -1.61 4.42
N LYS A 79 -13.69 -2.29 4.14
CA LYS A 79 -13.80 -3.12 2.93
C LYS A 79 -13.64 -2.33 1.64
N GLY A 80 -14.33 -1.20 1.53
CA GLY A 80 -14.24 -0.34 0.34
C GLY A 80 -12.83 0.20 0.15
N THR A 81 -12.24 0.69 1.22
CA THR A 81 -10.89 1.27 1.18
C THR A 81 -9.85 0.23 0.79
N TYR A 82 -9.87 -0.93 1.44
CA TYR A 82 -8.88 -1.98 1.15
C TYR A 82 -9.06 -2.58 -0.24
N THR A 83 -10.27 -2.61 -0.77
CA THR A 83 -10.51 -3.03 -2.15
C THR A 83 -9.84 -2.06 -3.13
N LEU A 84 -10.00 -0.75 -2.92
CA LEU A 84 -9.34 0.25 -3.75
C LEU A 84 -7.83 0.17 -3.64
N LEU A 85 -7.31 -0.03 -2.43
CA LEU A 85 -5.86 -0.20 -2.23
C LEU A 85 -5.34 -1.43 -2.94
N ALA A 86 -6.09 -2.54 -2.91
CA ALA A 86 -5.70 -3.75 -3.62
C ALA A 86 -5.57 -3.52 -5.12
N LEU A 87 -6.51 -2.76 -5.69
CA LEU A 87 -6.43 -2.38 -7.11
C LEU A 87 -5.19 -1.53 -7.38
N GLY A 88 -4.90 -0.59 -6.48
CA GLY A 88 -3.71 0.25 -6.61
C GLY A 88 -2.42 -0.56 -6.53
N GLU A 89 -2.33 -1.51 -5.60
CA GLU A 89 -1.16 -2.37 -5.46
C GLU A 89 -0.97 -3.26 -6.69
N HIS A 90 -2.05 -3.86 -7.20
CA HIS A 90 -1.97 -4.65 -8.44
C HIS A 90 -1.57 -3.77 -9.63
N GLY A 91 -2.07 -2.54 -9.68
CA GLY A 91 -1.65 -1.58 -10.71
C GLY A 91 -0.17 -1.26 -10.63
N ALA A 92 0.36 -1.09 -9.42
CA ALA A 92 1.79 -0.85 -9.19
C ALA A 92 2.64 -2.01 -9.70
N TYR A 93 2.19 -3.26 -9.50
CA TYR A 93 2.88 -4.42 -10.05
C TYR A 93 3.13 -4.25 -11.55
N PHE A 94 2.09 -3.88 -12.31
CA PHE A 94 2.21 -3.70 -13.75
C PHE A 94 3.11 -2.50 -14.11
N LEU A 95 3.05 -1.42 -13.32
CA LEU A 95 3.88 -0.24 -13.56
C LEU A 95 5.37 -0.51 -13.32
N TYR A 96 5.68 -1.37 -12.35
CA TYR A 96 7.07 -1.74 -12.07
C TYR A 96 7.65 -2.72 -13.08
N GLN A 97 6.84 -3.49 -13.80
CA GLN A 97 7.32 -4.55 -14.68
C GLN A 97 8.37 -4.08 -15.71
N PRO A 98 8.14 -2.99 -16.46
CA PRO A 98 9.16 -2.55 -17.42
C PRO A 98 10.48 -2.16 -16.75
N LEU A 99 10.41 -1.54 -15.56
CA LEU A 99 11.61 -1.16 -14.82
C LEU A 99 12.32 -2.35 -14.21
N ALA A 100 11.56 -3.38 -13.82
CA ALA A 100 12.12 -4.60 -13.25
C ALA A 100 12.98 -5.38 -14.26
N LYS A 101 12.68 -5.24 -15.55
CA LYS A 101 13.50 -5.81 -16.60
C LYS A 101 14.87 -5.17 -16.67
N LYS A 102 14.96 -3.91 -16.30
CA LYS A 102 16.18 -3.12 -16.37
C LYS A 102 16.94 -3.09 -15.05
N TYR A 103 16.22 -3.05 -13.93
CA TYR A 103 16.79 -3.00 -12.59
C TYR A 103 16.37 -4.24 -11.83
N ASP A 104 17.30 -5.18 -11.67
CA ASP A 104 16.99 -6.47 -11.05
C ASP A 104 16.39 -6.31 -9.64
N ALA A 105 16.86 -5.32 -8.88
CA ALA A 105 16.35 -5.06 -7.54
C ALA A 105 14.85 -4.73 -7.52
N LEU A 106 14.27 -4.29 -8.63
CA LEU A 106 12.85 -3.94 -8.70
C LEU A 106 11.95 -5.15 -8.98
N ARG A 107 12.51 -6.32 -9.27
CA ARG A 107 11.71 -7.55 -9.44
C ARG A 107 10.97 -7.92 -8.16
N GLN A 108 11.67 -7.86 -7.04
CA GLN A 108 11.05 -8.17 -5.75
C GLN A 108 10.04 -7.08 -5.37
N VAL A 109 10.33 -5.82 -5.68
CA VAL A 109 9.38 -4.72 -5.45
C VAL A 109 8.08 -4.99 -6.20
N ALA A 110 8.17 -5.34 -7.48
CA ALA A 110 7.00 -5.65 -8.29
C ALA A 110 6.20 -6.81 -7.68
N GLN A 111 6.90 -7.88 -7.31
CA GLN A 111 6.25 -9.06 -6.72
C GLN A 111 5.58 -8.72 -5.40
N ASP A 112 6.22 -7.91 -4.56
CA ASP A 112 5.64 -7.47 -3.29
C ASP A 112 4.35 -6.70 -3.50
N GLU A 113 4.30 -5.84 -4.53
CA GLU A 113 3.09 -5.07 -4.83
C GLU A 113 1.92 -5.99 -5.20
N ARG A 114 2.18 -7.02 -5.98
CA ARG A 114 1.18 -8.02 -6.30
C ARG A 114 0.72 -8.77 -5.06
N ASP A 115 1.66 -9.17 -4.21
CA ASP A 115 1.37 -9.89 -2.97
C ASP A 115 0.56 -9.00 -2.01
N HIS A 116 0.86 -7.72 -1.95
CA HIS A 116 0.11 -6.73 -1.14
C HIS A 116 -1.34 -6.66 -1.59
N GLY A 117 -1.56 -6.58 -2.91
CA GLY A 117 -2.92 -6.57 -3.44
C GLY A 117 -3.69 -7.83 -3.04
N ASN A 118 -3.07 -8.98 -3.17
CA ASN A 118 -3.67 -10.25 -2.79
C ASN A 118 -3.96 -10.31 -1.28
N THR A 119 -3.04 -9.80 -0.47
CA THR A 119 -3.19 -9.74 0.99
C THR A 119 -4.36 -8.86 1.39
N LEU A 120 -4.48 -7.68 0.77
CA LEU A 120 -5.59 -6.77 1.03
C LEU A 120 -6.94 -7.40 0.64
N LEU A 121 -7.00 -8.13 -0.47
CA LEU A 121 -8.22 -8.82 -0.87
C LEU A 121 -8.60 -9.93 0.11
N LYS A 122 -7.61 -10.65 0.65
CA LYS A 122 -7.86 -11.64 1.70
C LYS A 122 -8.40 -10.97 2.96
N LEU A 123 -7.87 -9.81 3.31
CA LEU A 123 -8.36 -9.03 4.45
C LEU A 123 -9.81 -8.62 4.24
N VAL A 124 -10.17 -8.14 3.05
CA VAL A 124 -11.55 -7.80 2.71
C VAL A 124 -12.48 -8.99 2.92
N ARG A 125 -12.09 -10.17 2.45
CA ARG A 125 -12.87 -11.38 2.62
C ARG A 125 -13.00 -11.79 4.09
N ALA A 126 -11.92 -11.66 4.86
CA ALA A 126 -11.94 -11.96 6.29
C ALA A 126 -12.88 -11.03 7.05
N LEU A 127 -12.87 -9.73 6.72
CA LEU A 127 -13.75 -8.75 7.31
C LEU A 127 -15.23 -9.06 7.01
N ARG A 128 -15.52 -9.54 5.80
CA ARG A 128 -16.88 -9.96 5.44
C ARG A 128 -17.35 -11.11 6.32
N ARG A 129 -16.48 -12.10 6.52
CA ARG A 129 -16.83 -13.28 7.32
C ARG A 129 -16.96 -12.98 8.81
N SER A 130 -16.19 -12.00 9.30
CA SER A 130 -16.19 -11.65 10.72
C SER A 130 -17.30 -10.67 11.10
N LEU A 131 -18.03 -10.11 10.14
CA LEU A 131 -19.12 -9.21 10.43
C LEU A 131 -20.22 -9.94 11.20
N PRO A 132 -20.78 -9.32 12.26
CA PRO A 132 -21.91 -9.92 12.94
C PRO A 132 -23.12 -10.00 12.02
N SER A 133 -24.04 -10.91 12.33
CA SER A 133 -25.29 -11.01 11.61
C SER A 133 -26.00 -9.65 11.64
N PRO A 134 -26.69 -9.29 10.55
CA PRO A 134 -27.48 -8.05 10.57
C PRO A 134 -28.46 -8.05 11.72
N VAL A 135 -28.70 -6.88 12.29
CA VAL A 135 -29.59 -6.74 13.45
C VAL A 135 -30.97 -7.31 13.14
N TRP A 136 -31.47 -7.05 11.93
CA TRP A 136 -32.79 -7.56 11.53
C TRP A 136 -32.79 -9.06 11.28
N GLY A 137 -31.64 -9.69 11.21
CA GLY A 137 -31.52 -11.12 11.02
C GLY A 137 -31.45 -11.92 12.32
N ASN A 138 -31.46 -11.25 13.44
CA ASN A 138 -31.36 -11.87 14.76
C ASN A 138 -32.74 -12.10 15.39
#